data_5620e32081aa36cbae1c5bb496b5fd38
#
_entry.id   5620e32081aa36cbae1c5bb496b5fd38
#
_cell.length_a   1.000
_cell.length_b   1.000
_cell.length_c   1.000
_cell.angle_alpha   90.00
_cell.angle_beta   90.00
_cell.angle_gamma   90.00
#
_symmetry.space_group_name_H-M   'P 1'
#
loop_
_entity.id
_entity.type
_entity.pdbx_description
1 polymer ?
#
loop_
_entity_poly.entity_id
_entity_poly.type
_entity_poly.pdbx_seq_one_letter_code
_entity_poly.pdbx_strand_id
1 'polypeptide(L)'
;MGKNVVVIGTQWGDEGKGKIVDLLTDRAAAVARFQGGHNAGHTLVIGGKKTVLHLIPSGILRDGVSCLIGNGVVLALDALVTEANALIANGVPVYERLSISPGCPLILPSHVALDAARELARGSSAIGTTGRGIGPAYEDKVARRALRVSDLFVREKFAAKLGEVLDYHNFLLKNYFKADSVDFSEVLDEALAYAEIVAPITTDITQVLQDLADSDKSLSLIHISEPTRLGMLSRMPSSA
;
A
#
# COMPACT_ATOMS: atom_id res chain seq x y z
N MET A 1 -15.97 21.14 16.44
CA MET A 1 -14.64 20.50 16.24
C MET A 1 -14.86 19.06 15.82
N GLY A 2 -14.56 18.72 14.58
CA GLY A 2 -14.56 17.34 14.08
C GLY A 2 -13.68 16.47 14.97
N LYS A 3 -14.19 15.30 15.37
CA LYS A 3 -13.40 14.37 16.21
C LYS A 3 -12.59 13.47 15.29
N ASN A 4 -11.34 13.85 15.03
CA ASN A 4 -10.41 12.97 14.31
C ASN A 4 -10.06 11.77 15.20
N VAL A 5 -10.09 10.57 14.63
CA VAL A 5 -9.79 9.33 15.31
C VAL A 5 -8.58 8.66 14.67
N VAL A 6 -7.62 8.30 15.51
CA VAL A 6 -6.42 7.56 15.13
C VAL A 6 -6.50 6.18 15.77
N VAL A 7 -6.51 5.12 14.95
CA VAL A 7 -6.52 3.74 15.45
C VAL A 7 -5.13 3.14 15.31
N ILE A 8 -4.50 2.85 16.43
CA ILE A 8 -3.15 2.26 16.53
C ILE A 8 -3.25 0.86 17.10
N GLY A 9 -2.58 -0.11 16.47
CA GLY A 9 -2.36 -1.43 17.05
C GLY A 9 -1.10 -1.42 17.92
N THR A 10 -1.20 -1.92 19.13
CA THR A 10 -0.11 -1.98 20.11
C THR A 10 0.39 -3.39 20.39
N GLN A 11 -0.12 -4.39 19.66
CA GLN A 11 0.28 -5.79 19.77
C GLN A 11 0.75 -6.34 18.41
N TRP A 12 0.58 -7.62 18.17
CA TRP A 12 1.19 -8.38 17.07
C TRP A 12 0.54 -8.23 15.69
N GLY A 13 -0.41 -7.32 15.50
CA GLY A 13 -1.03 -7.01 14.20
C GLY A 13 -2.35 -7.75 13.93
N ASP A 14 -2.77 -8.65 14.78
CA ASP A 14 -3.99 -9.47 14.66
C ASP A 14 -5.08 -9.12 15.70
N GLU A 15 -4.99 -7.94 16.31
CA GLU A 15 -5.88 -7.48 17.39
C GLU A 15 -7.31 -7.15 16.92
N GLY A 16 -7.58 -7.24 15.63
CA GLY A 16 -8.88 -6.93 15.06
C GLY A 16 -9.13 -5.45 14.84
N LYS A 17 -8.07 -4.64 14.65
CA LYS A 17 -8.16 -3.20 14.30
C LYS A 17 -9.16 -2.91 13.19
N GLY A 18 -9.22 -3.76 12.16
CA GLY A 18 -10.15 -3.61 11.05
C GLY A 18 -11.60 -3.50 11.46
N LYS A 19 -12.04 -4.24 12.49
CA LYS A 19 -13.42 -4.18 13.02
C LYS A 19 -13.71 -2.86 13.71
N ILE A 20 -12.74 -2.34 14.48
CA ILE A 20 -12.89 -1.06 15.17
C ILE A 20 -12.90 0.08 14.16
N VAL A 21 -12.02 0.03 13.15
CA VAL A 21 -11.97 1.01 12.07
C VAL A 21 -13.30 1.02 11.31
N ASP A 22 -13.83 -0.15 10.96
CA ASP A 22 -15.12 -0.24 10.26
C ASP A 22 -16.26 0.39 11.07
N LEU A 23 -16.33 0.12 12.37
CA LEU A 23 -17.32 0.73 13.27
C LEU A 23 -17.19 2.26 13.34
N LEU A 24 -15.96 2.78 13.34
CA LEU A 24 -15.71 4.22 13.40
C LEU A 24 -15.93 4.92 12.06
N THR A 25 -15.80 4.20 10.96
CA THR A 25 -15.93 4.73 9.60
C THR A 25 -17.34 5.25 9.31
N ASP A 26 -18.38 4.71 9.95
CA ASP A 26 -19.77 5.18 9.78
C ASP A 26 -19.97 6.66 10.13
N ARG A 27 -19.05 7.26 10.88
CA ARG A 27 -19.10 8.66 11.31
C ARG A 27 -17.99 9.51 10.70
N ALA A 28 -17.14 8.93 9.87
CA ALA A 28 -16.03 9.63 9.26
C ALA A 28 -16.41 10.18 7.87
N ALA A 29 -16.01 11.42 7.59
CA ALA A 29 -16.12 11.98 6.24
C ALA A 29 -15.02 11.44 5.31
N ALA A 30 -13.88 11.07 5.87
CA ALA A 30 -12.79 10.45 5.13
C ALA A 30 -12.04 9.40 5.96
N VAL A 31 -11.47 8.42 5.26
CA VAL A 31 -10.58 7.41 5.83
C VAL A 31 -9.23 7.49 5.11
N ALA A 32 -8.18 7.77 5.86
CA ALA A 32 -6.83 7.85 5.30
C ALA A 32 -5.97 6.66 5.72
N ARG A 33 -5.39 5.98 4.74
CA ARG A 33 -4.32 5.02 4.93
C ARG A 33 -2.99 5.74 4.85
N PHE A 34 -2.23 5.71 5.92
CA PHE A 34 -1.00 6.47 6.04
C PHE A 34 0.25 5.67 5.68
N GLN A 35 0.29 4.37 5.96
CA GLN A 35 1.48 3.53 5.85
C GLN A 35 1.14 2.08 5.45
N GLY A 36 2.16 1.25 5.25
CA GLY A 36 2.04 -0.14 4.82
C GLY A 36 1.92 -0.26 3.31
N GLY A 37 1.51 -1.43 2.85
CA GLY A 37 1.23 -1.75 1.46
C GLY A 37 0.09 -2.76 1.40
N HIS A 38 0.04 -3.58 0.37
CA HIS A 38 -0.99 -4.59 0.17
C HIS A 38 -0.70 -5.93 0.88
N ASN A 39 0.15 -5.91 1.93
CA ASN A 39 0.58 -7.11 2.67
C ASN A 39 -0.46 -7.68 3.64
N ALA A 40 -1.39 -6.85 4.12
CA ALA A 40 -2.45 -7.26 5.03
C ALA A 40 -3.78 -7.43 4.29
N GLY A 41 -4.66 -8.31 4.79
CA GLY A 41 -6.02 -8.48 4.31
C GLY A 41 -7.02 -8.09 5.38
N HIS A 42 -7.91 -7.14 5.08
CA HIS A 42 -9.01 -6.72 5.94
C HIS A 42 -10.31 -7.31 5.43
N THR A 43 -10.88 -8.24 6.18
CA THR A 43 -12.17 -8.81 5.85
C THR A 43 -13.30 -8.01 6.48
N LEU A 44 -14.19 -7.50 5.64
CA LEU A 44 -15.39 -6.78 6.04
C LEU A 44 -16.64 -7.58 5.65
N VAL A 45 -17.69 -7.46 6.45
CA VAL A 45 -18.99 -8.05 6.15
C VAL A 45 -20.03 -6.94 6.23
N ILE A 46 -20.51 -6.47 5.07
CA ILE A 46 -21.48 -5.39 4.97
C ILE A 46 -22.72 -5.95 4.23
N GLY A 47 -23.90 -5.83 4.85
CA GLY A 47 -25.15 -6.36 4.28
C GLY A 47 -25.08 -7.87 3.98
N GLY A 48 -24.34 -8.65 4.76
CA GLY A 48 -24.13 -10.08 4.55
C GLY A 48 -23.10 -10.44 3.47
N LYS A 49 -22.56 -9.46 2.73
CA LYS A 49 -21.54 -9.67 1.70
C LYS A 49 -20.14 -9.52 2.30
N LYS A 50 -19.33 -10.56 2.13
CA LYS A 50 -17.93 -10.57 2.57
C LYS A 50 -17.04 -9.94 1.49
N THR A 51 -16.26 -8.93 1.85
CA THR A 51 -15.27 -8.26 1.00
C THR A 51 -13.91 -8.27 1.70
N VAL A 52 -12.85 -8.57 0.97
CA VAL A 52 -11.47 -8.51 1.49
C VAL A 52 -10.76 -7.36 0.80
N LEU A 53 -10.26 -6.43 1.60
CA LEU A 53 -9.46 -5.29 1.14
C LEU A 53 -8.00 -5.46 1.56
N HIS A 54 -7.08 -5.16 0.68
CA HIS A 54 -5.64 -5.24 0.95
C HIS A 54 -4.96 -3.89 0.98
N LEU A 55 -5.34 -3.00 0.08
CA LEU A 55 -4.69 -1.71 -0.13
C LEU A 55 -5.65 -0.54 0.04
N ILE A 56 -6.83 -0.63 -0.54
CA ILE A 56 -7.85 0.42 -0.50
C ILE A 56 -8.44 0.55 0.91
N PRO A 57 -8.58 1.77 1.46
CA PRO A 57 -9.19 1.96 2.77
C PRO A 57 -10.63 1.44 2.85
N SER A 58 -11.02 0.90 4.00
CA SER A 58 -12.33 0.27 4.21
C SER A 58 -13.53 1.21 4.02
N GLY A 59 -13.33 2.52 4.16
CA GLY A 59 -14.32 3.54 3.88
C GLY A 59 -14.88 3.51 2.45
N ILE A 60 -14.18 2.86 1.50
CA ILE A 60 -14.62 2.74 0.11
C ILE A 60 -16.00 2.08 -0.04
N LEU A 61 -16.36 1.20 0.91
CA LEU A 61 -17.62 0.49 0.93
C LEU A 61 -18.79 1.30 1.56
N ARG A 62 -18.50 2.52 2.02
CA ARG A 62 -19.49 3.41 2.67
C ARG A 62 -19.80 4.59 1.77
N ASP A 63 -21.10 4.90 1.61
CA ASP A 63 -21.53 6.04 0.81
C ASP A 63 -21.10 7.36 1.47
N GLY A 64 -20.60 8.28 0.64
CA GLY A 64 -20.19 9.60 1.08
C GLY A 64 -18.86 9.66 1.85
N VAL A 65 -18.14 8.55 1.97
CA VAL A 65 -16.81 8.51 2.63
C VAL A 65 -15.70 8.58 1.58
N SER A 66 -14.83 9.58 1.71
CA SER A 66 -13.62 9.69 0.88
C SER A 66 -12.52 8.77 1.39
N CYS A 67 -11.79 8.13 0.47
CA CYS A 67 -10.68 7.23 0.80
C CYS A 67 -9.37 7.82 0.30
N LEU A 68 -8.40 7.97 1.21
CA LEU A 68 -7.14 8.63 0.92
C LEU A 68 -5.98 7.66 1.12
N ILE A 69 -5.10 7.55 0.13
CA ILE A 69 -3.83 6.82 0.22
C ILE A 69 -2.71 7.85 0.33
N GLY A 70 -2.13 7.95 1.52
CA GLY A 70 -1.09 8.93 1.85
C GLY A 70 0.32 8.47 1.41
N ASN A 71 1.25 9.42 1.37
CA ASN A 71 2.64 9.27 0.91
C ASN A 71 3.51 8.29 1.71
N GLY A 72 3.01 7.79 2.83
CA GLY A 72 3.66 6.73 3.62
C GLY A 72 3.43 5.33 3.06
N VAL A 73 2.39 5.13 2.25
CA VAL A 73 2.06 3.85 1.65
C VAL A 73 3.02 3.51 0.52
N VAL A 74 3.51 2.28 0.48
CA VAL A 74 4.20 1.72 -0.69
C VAL A 74 3.16 1.05 -1.60
N LEU A 75 3.06 1.52 -2.84
CA LEU A 75 1.94 1.28 -3.73
C LEU A 75 2.31 0.30 -4.86
N ALA A 76 1.67 -0.87 -4.87
CA ALA A 76 1.68 -1.78 -6.02
C ALA A 76 0.52 -1.41 -6.94
N LEU A 77 0.82 -1.01 -8.18
CA LEU A 77 -0.18 -0.52 -9.13
C LEU A 77 -1.12 -1.63 -9.60
N ASP A 78 -0.57 -2.81 -9.87
CA ASP A 78 -1.29 -4.02 -10.25
C ASP A 78 -2.30 -4.45 -9.17
N ALA A 79 -1.85 -4.48 -7.91
CA ALA A 79 -2.68 -4.83 -6.78
C ALA A 79 -3.82 -3.80 -6.57
N LEU A 80 -3.50 -2.50 -6.71
CA LEU A 80 -4.49 -1.43 -6.63
C LEU A 80 -5.58 -1.58 -7.69
N VAL A 81 -5.18 -1.73 -8.95
CA VAL A 81 -6.13 -1.79 -10.06
C VAL A 81 -6.95 -3.08 -10.00
N THR A 82 -6.33 -4.20 -9.64
CA THR A 82 -7.04 -5.46 -9.44
C THR A 82 -8.11 -5.34 -8.35
N GLU A 83 -7.75 -4.76 -7.19
CA GLU A 83 -8.68 -4.56 -6.09
C GLU A 83 -9.80 -3.57 -6.45
N ALA A 84 -9.45 -2.46 -7.13
CA ALA A 84 -10.43 -1.48 -7.60
C ALA A 84 -11.43 -2.11 -8.58
N ASN A 85 -10.97 -2.87 -9.57
CA ASN A 85 -11.82 -3.53 -10.55
C ASN A 85 -12.77 -4.55 -9.90
N ALA A 86 -12.29 -5.32 -8.91
CA ALA A 86 -13.14 -6.25 -8.16
C ALA A 86 -14.24 -5.51 -7.38
N LEU A 87 -13.96 -4.35 -6.83
CA LEU A 87 -14.94 -3.50 -6.14
C LEU A 87 -15.94 -2.88 -7.11
N ILE A 88 -15.47 -2.36 -8.25
CA ILE A 88 -16.31 -1.77 -9.31
C ILE A 88 -17.28 -2.81 -9.87
N ALA A 89 -16.83 -4.04 -10.11
CA ALA A 89 -17.68 -5.15 -10.54
C ALA A 89 -18.79 -5.48 -9.51
N ASN A 90 -18.61 -5.06 -8.27
CA ASN A 90 -19.58 -5.17 -7.20
C ASN A 90 -20.42 -3.89 -6.97
N GLY A 91 -20.33 -2.92 -7.88
CA GLY A 91 -21.12 -1.68 -7.84
C GLY A 91 -20.55 -0.56 -6.96
N VAL A 92 -19.30 -0.68 -6.51
CA VAL A 92 -18.64 0.36 -5.70
C VAL A 92 -18.00 1.40 -6.63
N PRO A 93 -18.32 2.71 -6.51
CA PRO A 93 -17.73 3.75 -7.35
C PRO A 93 -16.33 4.15 -6.84
N VAL A 94 -15.34 3.26 -7.03
CA VAL A 94 -14.01 3.39 -6.43
C VAL A 94 -13.31 4.67 -6.86
N TYR A 95 -13.25 4.97 -8.16
CA TYR A 95 -12.51 6.12 -8.68
C TYR A 95 -13.14 7.48 -8.37
N GLU A 96 -14.40 7.50 -7.93
CA GLU A 96 -15.07 8.71 -7.45
C GLU A 96 -14.71 9.04 -5.99
N ARG A 97 -14.31 8.03 -5.21
CA ARG A 97 -14.09 8.12 -3.77
C ARG A 97 -12.62 7.98 -3.35
N LEU A 98 -11.78 7.44 -4.23
CA LEU A 98 -10.38 7.16 -3.93
C LEU A 98 -9.48 8.29 -4.42
N SER A 99 -8.58 8.74 -3.55
CA SER A 99 -7.51 9.68 -3.87
C SER A 99 -6.16 9.13 -3.43
N ILE A 100 -5.12 9.34 -4.25
CA ILE A 100 -3.77 8.82 -4.03
C ILE A 100 -2.78 9.97 -4.00
N SER A 101 -1.88 9.98 -3.01
CA SER A 101 -0.78 10.95 -2.96
C SER A 101 0.20 10.75 -4.11
N PRO A 102 0.60 11.80 -4.83
CA PRO A 102 1.68 11.74 -5.81
C PRO A 102 3.02 11.33 -5.20
N GLY A 103 3.16 11.46 -3.88
CA GLY A 103 4.35 11.10 -3.13
C GLY A 103 4.47 9.63 -2.74
N CYS A 104 3.49 8.77 -3.02
CA CYS A 104 3.56 7.34 -2.74
C CYS A 104 4.72 6.68 -3.50
N PRO A 105 5.65 5.98 -2.82
CA PRO A 105 6.63 5.13 -3.49
C PRO A 105 5.94 3.96 -4.17
N LEU A 106 6.45 3.57 -5.33
CA LEU A 106 5.97 2.41 -6.06
C LEU A 106 6.65 1.13 -5.60
N ILE A 107 5.89 0.04 -5.55
CA ILE A 107 6.44 -1.31 -5.51
C ILE A 107 6.62 -1.77 -6.96
N LEU A 108 7.84 -2.11 -7.30
CA LEU A 108 8.22 -2.62 -8.63
C LEU A 108 8.37 -4.15 -8.58
N PRO A 109 8.29 -4.85 -9.71
CA PRO A 109 8.60 -6.28 -9.80
C PRO A 109 9.97 -6.65 -9.22
N SER A 110 10.95 -5.76 -9.34
CA SER A 110 12.29 -5.96 -8.76
C SER A 110 12.29 -5.95 -7.23
N HIS A 111 11.39 -5.23 -6.56
CA HIS A 111 11.23 -5.29 -5.11
C HIS A 111 10.68 -6.67 -4.69
N VAL A 112 9.73 -7.21 -5.43
CA VAL A 112 9.18 -8.55 -5.19
C VAL A 112 10.26 -9.62 -5.38
N ALA A 113 11.05 -9.51 -6.46
CA ALA A 113 12.17 -10.40 -6.71
C ALA A 113 13.24 -10.35 -5.59
N LEU A 114 13.59 -9.15 -5.11
CA LEU A 114 14.52 -8.98 -3.99
C LEU A 114 13.97 -9.54 -2.67
N ASP A 115 12.69 -9.37 -2.39
CA ASP A 115 12.04 -9.91 -1.19
C ASP A 115 12.13 -11.45 -1.19
N ALA A 116 11.75 -12.08 -2.30
CA ALA A 116 11.85 -13.52 -2.49
C ALA A 116 13.30 -14.04 -2.40
N ALA A 117 14.24 -13.36 -3.07
CA ALA A 117 15.64 -13.75 -3.06
C ALA A 117 16.28 -13.66 -1.66
N ARG A 118 15.92 -12.64 -0.88
CA ARG A 118 16.34 -12.46 0.52
C ARG A 118 15.82 -13.56 1.43
N GLU A 119 14.54 -13.92 1.29
CA GLU A 119 13.94 -15.02 2.07
C GLU A 119 14.60 -16.36 1.75
N LEU A 120 14.82 -16.63 0.46
CA LEU A 120 15.50 -17.85 0.03
C LEU A 120 16.94 -17.92 0.57
N ALA A 121 17.70 -16.83 0.50
CA ALA A 121 19.08 -16.75 0.98
C ALA A 121 19.21 -16.96 2.50
N ARG A 122 18.17 -16.63 3.28
CA ARG A 122 18.13 -16.84 4.74
C ARG A 122 17.85 -18.30 5.14
N GLY A 123 17.27 -19.09 4.26
CA GLY A 123 16.97 -20.50 4.53
C GLY A 123 16.13 -20.70 5.81
N SER A 124 16.67 -21.42 6.78
CA SER A 124 16.00 -21.67 8.08
C SER A 124 15.81 -20.43 8.95
N SER A 125 16.52 -19.33 8.65
CA SER A 125 16.41 -18.04 9.35
C SER A 125 15.51 -17.06 8.61
N ALA A 126 14.70 -17.53 7.67
CA ALA A 126 13.75 -16.72 6.94
C ALA A 126 12.75 -16.01 7.89
N ILE A 127 12.43 -14.76 7.59
CA ILE A 127 11.51 -13.93 8.42
C ILE A 127 10.07 -14.40 8.22
N GLY A 128 9.77 -15.00 7.07
CA GLY A 128 8.41 -15.33 6.65
C GLY A 128 7.66 -14.09 6.15
N THR A 129 8.31 -13.30 5.28
CA THR A 129 7.68 -12.14 4.65
C THR A 129 6.50 -12.57 3.78
N THR A 130 5.67 -11.61 3.41
CA THR A 130 4.55 -11.89 2.49
C THR A 130 5.00 -12.04 1.03
N GLY A 131 6.28 -11.85 0.73
CA GLY A 131 6.84 -11.90 -0.62
C GLY A 131 6.33 -10.81 -1.57
N ARG A 132 5.80 -9.71 -1.03
CA ARG A 132 5.16 -8.64 -1.82
C ARG A 132 6.05 -7.41 -2.03
N GLY A 133 7.33 -7.51 -1.72
CA GLY A 133 8.30 -6.43 -1.96
C GLY A 133 8.15 -5.21 -1.06
N ILE A 134 7.38 -5.29 0.02
CA ILE A 134 7.11 -4.16 0.93
C ILE A 134 8.41 -3.64 1.56
N GLY A 135 9.22 -4.54 2.13
CA GLY A 135 10.49 -4.19 2.78
C GLY A 135 11.47 -3.50 1.82
N PRO A 136 11.80 -4.11 0.68
CA PRO A 136 12.66 -3.50 -0.33
C PRO A 136 12.16 -2.14 -0.85
N ALA A 137 10.84 -1.96 -1.03
CA ALA A 137 10.28 -0.66 -1.45
C ALA A 137 10.46 0.43 -0.36
N TYR A 138 10.31 0.09 0.91
CA TYR A 138 10.64 1.01 2.00
C TYR A 138 12.14 1.31 2.11
N GLU A 139 12.99 0.34 1.85
CA GLU A 139 14.45 0.53 1.77
C GLU A 139 14.79 1.57 0.71
N ASP A 140 14.21 1.46 -0.48
CA ASP A 140 14.40 2.43 -1.56
C ASP A 140 13.85 3.82 -1.22
N LYS A 141 12.71 3.89 -0.53
CA LYS A 141 12.16 5.15 -0.05
C LYS A 141 13.14 5.86 0.88
N VAL A 142 13.71 5.15 1.86
CA VAL A 142 14.66 5.72 2.82
C VAL A 142 16.00 6.05 2.14
N ALA A 143 16.45 5.21 1.21
CA ALA A 143 17.64 5.44 0.39
C ALA A 143 17.48 6.54 -0.67
N ARG A 144 16.29 7.15 -0.81
CA ARG A 144 15.95 8.23 -1.75
C ARG A 144 16.07 7.85 -3.23
N ARG A 145 15.99 6.57 -3.57
CA ARG A 145 15.98 6.08 -4.96
C ARG A 145 14.62 5.56 -5.41
N ALA A 146 13.61 5.56 -4.53
CA ALA A 146 12.26 5.11 -4.88
C ALA A 146 11.65 5.93 -6.01
N LEU A 147 11.04 5.25 -6.98
CA LEU A 147 10.11 5.86 -7.91
C LEU A 147 8.79 6.13 -7.20
N ARG A 148 8.14 7.24 -7.56
CA ARG A 148 6.88 7.68 -6.95
C ARG A 148 5.77 7.75 -7.98
N VAL A 149 4.53 7.80 -7.54
CA VAL A 149 3.36 7.97 -8.42
C VAL A 149 3.54 9.19 -9.32
N SER A 150 4.04 10.32 -8.80
CA SER A 150 4.30 11.53 -9.60
C SER A 150 5.32 11.33 -10.74
N ASP A 151 6.22 10.37 -10.62
CA ASP A 151 7.21 10.12 -11.66
C ASP A 151 6.58 9.46 -12.89
N LEU A 152 5.47 8.70 -12.73
CA LEU A 152 4.75 8.03 -13.83
C LEU A 152 4.25 8.99 -14.91
N PHE A 153 3.97 10.23 -14.55
CA PHE A 153 3.33 11.20 -15.45
C PHE A 153 4.32 11.90 -16.40
N VAL A 154 5.62 11.61 -16.26
CA VAL A 154 6.67 12.08 -17.17
C VAL A 154 7.50 10.89 -17.61
N ARG A 155 7.15 10.29 -18.76
CA ARG A 155 7.72 9.02 -19.29
C ARG A 155 9.24 9.00 -19.26
N GLU A 156 9.90 10.06 -19.77
CA GLU A 156 11.36 10.14 -19.87
C GLU A 156 12.01 10.13 -18.49
N LYS A 157 11.42 10.86 -17.55
CA LYS A 157 11.90 10.93 -16.16
C LYS A 157 11.71 9.60 -15.45
N PHE A 158 10.55 8.96 -15.65
CA PHE A 158 10.26 7.66 -15.06
C PHE A 158 11.21 6.60 -15.60
N ALA A 159 11.40 6.53 -16.94
CA ALA A 159 12.29 5.58 -17.58
C ALA A 159 13.76 5.74 -17.11
N ALA A 160 14.26 6.99 -17.01
CA ALA A 160 15.61 7.24 -16.53
C ALA A 160 15.81 6.73 -15.09
N LYS A 161 14.91 7.11 -14.17
CA LYS A 161 14.97 6.63 -12.78
C LYS A 161 14.80 5.12 -12.65
N LEU A 162 13.90 4.54 -13.45
CA LEU A 162 13.70 3.10 -13.47
C LEU A 162 14.97 2.37 -13.90
N GLY A 163 15.67 2.88 -14.92
CA GLY A 163 16.94 2.33 -15.36
C GLY A 163 17.98 2.29 -14.24
N GLU A 164 18.16 3.40 -13.52
CA GLU A 164 19.08 3.47 -12.38
C GLU A 164 18.74 2.47 -11.27
N VAL A 165 17.46 2.37 -10.92
CA VAL A 165 17.00 1.45 -9.87
C VAL A 165 17.14 0.00 -10.29
N LEU A 166 16.77 -0.34 -11.53
CA LEU A 166 16.89 -1.71 -12.03
C LEU A 166 18.33 -2.13 -12.23
N ASP A 167 19.24 -1.23 -12.62
CA ASP A 167 20.66 -1.54 -12.69
C ASP A 167 21.16 -2.01 -11.32
N TYR A 168 20.85 -1.26 -10.27
CA TYR A 168 21.21 -1.61 -8.89
C TYR A 168 20.55 -2.93 -8.42
N HIS A 169 19.23 -3.08 -8.62
CA HIS A 169 18.50 -4.27 -8.18
C HIS A 169 18.95 -5.52 -8.92
N ASN A 170 19.12 -5.43 -10.24
CA ASN A 170 19.58 -6.54 -11.06
C ASN A 170 21.04 -6.93 -10.75
N PHE A 171 21.88 -5.96 -10.39
CA PHE A 171 23.20 -6.27 -9.88
C PHE A 171 23.12 -7.13 -8.61
N LEU A 172 22.29 -6.77 -7.64
CA LEU A 172 22.08 -7.55 -6.42
C LEU A 172 21.49 -8.94 -6.72
N LEU A 173 20.45 -8.99 -7.54
CA LEU A 173 19.79 -10.25 -7.91
C LEU A 173 20.79 -11.22 -8.55
N LYS A 174 21.52 -10.79 -9.58
CA LYS A 174 22.46 -11.64 -10.31
C LYS A 174 23.70 -11.97 -9.50
N ASN A 175 24.37 -10.95 -8.93
CA ASN A 175 25.71 -11.12 -8.41
C ASN A 175 25.73 -11.59 -6.96
N TYR A 176 24.78 -11.14 -6.14
CA TYR A 176 24.71 -11.50 -4.73
C TYR A 176 23.78 -12.69 -4.47
N PHE A 177 22.53 -12.61 -4.95
CA PHE A 177 21.51 -13.63 -4.68
C PHE A 177 21.50 -14.80 -5.67
N LYS A 178 22.19 -14.69 -6.83
CA LYS A 178 22.16 -15.68 -7.92
C LYS A 178 20.75 -15.97 -8.43
N ALA A 179 19.92 -14.93 -8.46
CA ALA A 179 18.54 -14.93 -8.95
C ALA A 179 18.44 -14.26 -10.32
N ASP A 180 17.30 -14.44 -10.98
CA ASP A 180 17.03 -13.85 -12.28
C ASP A 180 16.85 -12.33 -12.19
N SER A 181 17.26 -11.64 -13.24
CA SER A 181 17.05 -10.21 -13.39
C SER A 181 15.64 -9.90 -13.86
N VAL A 182 15.20 -8.69 -13.57
CA VAL A 182 13.93 -8.14 -14.03
C VAL A 182 14.15 -7.32 -15.29
N ASP A 183 13.30 -7.50 -16.30
CA ASP A 183 13.40 -6.78 -17.57
C ASP A 183 12.92 -5.34 -17.45
N PHE A 184 13.69 -4.42 -18.02
CA PHE A 184 13.40 -2.99 -17.99
C PHE A 184 12.14 -2.63 -18.80
N SER A 185 12.02 -3.21 -20.00
CA SER A 185 10.94 -2.85 -20.93
C SER A 185 9.58 -3.32 -20.41
N GLU A 186 9.54 -4.54 -19.87
CA GLU A 186 8.33 -5.09 -19.26
C GLU A 186 7.85 -4.23 -18.11
N VAL A 187 8.74 -3.85 -17.18
CA VAL A 187 8.39 -3.00 -16.02
C VAL A 187 7.97 -1.61 -16.47
N LEU A 188 8.65 -1.03 -17.46
CA LEU A 188 8.30 0.29 -17.97
C LEU A 188 6.92 0.32 -18.60
N ASP A 189 6.65 -0.63 -19.48
CA ASP A 189 5.39 -0.69 -20.24
C ASP A 189 4.21 -0.99 -19.30
N GLU A 190 4.39 -1.90 -18.36
CA GLU A 190 3.37 -2.21 -17.36
C GLU A 190 3.08 -0.98 -16.47
N ALA A 191 4.09 -0.30 -15.96
CA ALA A 191 3.90 0.87 -15.10
C ALA A 191 3.21 2.02 -15.83
N LEU A 192 3.56 2.26 -17.09
CA LEU A 192 2.94 3.30 -17.92
C LEU A 192 1.49 2.98 -18.30
N ALA A 193 1.15 1.71 -18.48
CA ALA A 193 -0.24 1.30 -18.69
C ALA A 193 -1.13 1.64 -17.48
N TYR A 194 -0.62 1.52 -16.25
CA TYR A 194 -1.34 1.92 -15.05
C TYR A 194 -1.36 3.44 -14.83
N ALA A 195 -0.43 4.19 -15.39
CA ALA A 195 -0.34 5.64 -15.21
C ALA A 195 -1.64 6.35 -15.63
N GLU A 196 -2.24 5.94 -16.75
CA GLU A 196 -3.51 6.51 -17.24
C GLU A 196 -4.68 6.26 -16.29
N ILE A 197 -4.68 5.11 -15.60
CA ILE A 197 -5.74 4.72 -14.66
C ILE A 197 -5.62 5.52 -13.37
N VAL A 198 -4.39 5.73 -12.87
CA VAL A 198 -4.18 6.38 -11.58
C VAL A 198 -4.07 7.90 -11.66
N ALA A 199 -3.82 8.47 -12.84
CA ALA A 199 -3.69 9.90 -13.02
C ALA A 199 -4.94 10.69 -12.54
N PRO A 200 -6.18 10.30 -12.87
CA PRO A 200 -7.37 11.04 -12.45
C PRO A 200 -7.61 11.04 -10.92
N ILE A 201 -7.10 10.04 -10.22
CA ILE A 201 -7.27 9.89 -8.76
C ILE A 201 -6.02 10.33 -7.98
N THR A 202 -4.99 10.84 -8.66
CA THR A 202 -3.79 11.37 -8.00
C THR A 202 -3.98 12.84 -7.68
N THR A 203 -3.89 13.19 -6.40
CA THR A 203 -4.09 14.56 -5.91
C THR A 203 -3.24 14.86 -4.68
N ASP A 204 -3.09 16.14 -4.36
CA ASP A 204 -2.44 16.56 -3.13
C ASP A 204 -3.29 16.19 -1.90
N ILE A 205 -2.94 15.08 -1.28
CA ILE A 205 -3.63 14.60 -0.08
C ILE A 205 -3.48 15.56 1.10
N THR A 206 -2.40 16.35 1.15
CA THR A 206 -2.22 17.34 2.22
C THR A 206 -3.27 18.43 2.11
N GLN A 207 -3.54 18.91 0.90
CA GLN A 207 -4.59 19.89 0.66
C GLN A 207 -5.98 19.31 1.00
N VAL A 208 -6.26 18.08 0.55
CA VAL A 208 -7.54 17.41 0.87
C VAL A 208 -7.74 17.28 2.38
N LEU A 209 -6.70 16.93 3.12
CA LEU A 209 -6.76 16.82 4.59
C LEU A 209 -6.99 18.19 5.25
N GLN A 210 -6.37 19.26 4.73
CA GLN A 210 -6.59 20.62 5.20
C GLN A 210 -8.04 21.07 4.96
N ASP A 211 -8.56 20.85 3.76
CA ASP A 211 -9.94 21.20 3.40
C ASP A 211 -10.97 20.46 4.28
N LEU A 212 -10.70 19.20 4.62
CA LEU A 212 -11.53 18.45 5.57
C LEU A 212 -11.48 19.04 6.98
N ALA A 213 -10.30 19.44 7.44
CA ALA A 213 -10.12 20.06 8.74
C ALA A 213 -10.84 21.42 8.82
N ASP A 214 -10.70 22.25 7.80
CA ASP A 214 -11.33 23.58 7.72
C ASP A 214 -12.86 23.47 7.62
N SER A 215 -13.38 22.38 7.06
CA SER A 215 -14.82 22.08 6.98
C SER A 215 -15.38 21.43 8.25
N ASP A 216 -14.62 21.30 9.33
CA ASP A 216 -14.98 20.62 10.59
C ASP A 216 -15.47 19.15 10.38
N LYS A 217 -14.96 18.50 9.33
CA LYS A 217 -15.30 17.12 9.00
C LYS A 217 -14.39 16.14 9.75
N SER A 218 -14.94 14.99 10.14
CA SER A 218 -14.20 13.97 10.87
C SER A 218 -13.34 13.10 9.94
N LEU A 219 -12.11 12.83 10.36
CA LEU A 219 -11.15 11.96 9.67
C LEU A 219 -10.88 10.72 10.52
N SER A 220 -10.90 9.55 9.92
CA SER A 220 -10.37 8.32 10.48
C SER A 220 -9.02 7.99 9.84
N LEU A 221 -7.97 7.86 10.66
CA LEU A 221 -6.62 7.52 10.21
C LEU A 221 -6.31 6.08 10.57
N ILE A 222 -5.96 5.27 9.55
CA ILE A 222 -5.73 3.84 9.66
C ILE A 222 -4.30 3.47 9.23
N HIS A 223 -3.79 2.32 9.70
CA HIS A 223 -2.47 1.77 9.35
C HIS A 223 -1.29 2.71 9.64
N ILE A 224 -1.29 3.36 10.81
CA ILE A 224 -0.17 4.21 11.23
C ILE A 224 1.05 3.38 11.60
N SER A 225 0.82 2.24 12.24
CA SER A 225 1.87 1.25 12.51
C SER A 225 1.26 -0.15 12.56
N GLU A 226 1.84 -1.08 11.82
CA GLU A 226 1.64 -2.51 12.04
C GLU A 226 2.97 -3.03 12.59
N PRO A 227 2.97 -3.68 13.77
CA PRO A 227 4.17 -4.37 14.22
C PRO A 227 4.51 -5.44 13.18
N THR A 228 5.74 -5.41 12.70
CA THR A 228 6.28 -6.46 11.84
C THR A 228 6.14 -7.77 12.59
N ARG A 229 5.51 -8.78 12.01
CA ARG A 229 5.54 -10.14 12.55
C ARG A 229 7.00 -10.55 12.67
N LEU A 230 7.54 -10.47 13.85
CA LEU A 230 8.71 -11.25 14.21
C LEU A 230 8.27 -12.71 14.10
N GLY A 231 9.02 -13.51 13.35
CA GLY A 231 8.65 -14.87 12.96
C GLY A 231 8.13 -15.74 14.10
N MET A 232 7.75 -16.98 13.83
CA MET A 232 7.08 -17.94 14.74
C MET A 232 7.69 -18.07 16.15
N LEU A 233 8.93 -17.62 16.37
CA LEU A 233 9.62 -17.60 17.67
C LEU A 233 9.08 -16.56 18.65
N SER A 234 8.25 -15.62 18.21
CA SER A 234 7.65 -14.58 19.07
C SER A 234 6.23 -14.89 19.56
N ARG A 235 5.67 -16.06 19.23
CA ARG A 235 4.44 -16.50 19.85
C ARG A 235 4.72 -16.83 21.31
N MET A 236 4.22 -16.00 22.23
CA MET A 236 4.12 -16.43 23.62
C MET A 236 3.38 -17.77 23.66
N PRO A 237 3.89 -18.79 24.38
CA PRO A 237 3.10 -19.97 24.63
C PRO A 237 1.81 -19.52 25.31
N SER A 238 0.66 -19.94 24.78
CA SER A 238 -0.60 -19.80 25.48
C SER A 238 -0.41 -20.46 26.82
N SER A 239 -0.33 -19.67 27.87
CA SER A 239 -0.40 -20.21 29.24
C SER A 239 -1.71 -20.96 29.37
N ALA A 240 -1.59 -22.24 29.62
CA ALA A 240 -2.67 -23.11 30.04
C ALA A 240 -3.37 -22.55 31.28
#